data_5f3572618fc43fd410da88d9032d4f1d
#
_entry.id   5f3572618fc43fd410da88d9032d4f1d
#
_cell.length_a   1.000
_cell.length_b   1.000
_cell.length_c   1.000
_cell.angle_alpha   90.00
_cell.angle_beta   90.00
_cell.angle_gamma   90.00
#
_symmetry.space_group_name_H-M   'P 1'
#
loop_
_entity.id
_entity.type
_entity.pdbx_description
1 polymer ?
#
loop_
_entity_poly.entity_id
_entity_poly.type
_entity_poly.pdbx_seq_one_letter_code
_entity_poly.pdbx_strand_id
1 'polypeptide(L)'
;MKATFIHKISVLSCDLLYSKYNEKHDKKIKGVSFMSHELTLQEIDQFRSDFDNSRNQVVSRAAMRSGVLEASFNPAVTNRLNDVFSVEVETDNVTNQMQSGRCWLFATLNTLRHDFGKKYKAKNFTLSQAYNFFWDKIERANIFYDAIIDSADKPLDDRTVKAYMNFAGADGGQWAMAASLVKKYGVVPTSAMPESFNTNHTAGL
;
A
#
# COMPACT_ATOMS: atom_id res chain seq x y z
N MET A 1 29.62 -7.29 10.69
CA MET A 1 29.91 -5.84 10.57
C MET A 1 29.34 -5.13 9.33
N LYS A 2 28.86 -5.82 8.29
CA LYS A 2 28.23 -5.18 7.10
C LYS A 2 26.72 -4.96 7.21
N ALA A 3 26.00 -5.72 7.99
CA ALA A 3 24.54 -5.60 8.15
C ALA A 3 24.11 -4.35 8.95
N THR A 4 24.91 -3.93 9.92
CA THR A 4 24.63 -2.76 10.77
C THR A 4 24.77 -1.41 10.03
N PHE A 5 25.54 -1.39 8.95
CA PHE A 5 25.77 -0.18 8.17
C PHE A 5 24.61 0.13 7.20
N ILE A 6 23.99 -0.89 6.64
CA ILE A 6 22.85 -0.74 5.72
C ILE A 6 21.58 -0.30 6.47
N HIS A 7 21.38 -0.77 7.70
CA HIS A 7 20.25 -0.38 8.53
C HIS A 7 20.32 1.11 8.95
N LYS A 8 21.52 1.62 9.24
CA LYS A 8 21.70 3.06 9.54
C LYS A 8 21.47 3.99 8.35
N ILE A 9 21.77 3.55 7.13
CA ILE A 9 21.56 4.37 5.91
C ILE A 9 20.09 4.46 5.55
N SER A 10 19.28 3.40 5.76
CA SER A 10 17.85 3.43 5.43
C SER A 10 17.05 4.30 6.41
N VAL A 11 17.37 4.31 7.68
CA VAL A 11 16.71 5.14 8.69
C VAL A 11 17.09 6.62 8.50
N LEU A 12 18.37 6.93 8.28
CA LEU A 12 18.83 8.30 8.01
C LEU A 12 18.27 8.89 6.71
N SER A 13 18.01 8.08 5.69
CA SER A 13 17.42 8.53 4.44
C SER A 13 15.90 8.83 4.59
N CYS A 14 15.18 8.05 5.42
CA CYS A 14 13.78 8.29 5.71
C CYS A 14 13.58 9.55 6.57
N ASP A 15 14.42 9.75 7.58
CA ASP A 15 14.36 10.94 8.44
C ASP A 15 14.74 12.22 7.69
N LEU A 16 15.70 12.16 6.76
CA LEU A 16 16.06 13.28 5.90
C LEU A 16 14.98 13.64 4.87
N LEU A 17 14.29 12.65 4.33
CA LEU A 17 13.17 12.86 3.41
C LEU A 17 11.94 13.38 4.15
N TYR A 18 11.66 12.89 5.36
CA TYR A 18 10.57 13.36 6.22
C TYR A 18 10.84 14.79 6.72
N SER A 19 12.07 15.12 7.11
CA SER A 19 12.50 16.47 7.49
C SER A 19 12.39 17.45 6.32
N LYS A 20 12.88 17.08 5.11
CA LYS A 20 12.75 17.92 3.91
C LYS A 20 11.32 18.08 3.42
N TYR A 21 10.47 17.08 3.59
CA TYR A 21 9.04 17.15 3.28
C TYR A 21 8.35 18.16 4.21
N ASN A 22 8.60 18.09 5.50
CA ASN A 22 8.02 19.01 6.49
C ASN A 22 8.55 20.45 6.33
N GLU A 23 9.84 20.66 6.07
CA GLU A 23 10.42 21.98 5.80
C GLU A 23 9.82 22.69 4.56
N LYS A 24 9.42 21.93 3.56
CA LYS A 24 8.82 22.43 2.32
C LYS A 24 7.32 22.74 2.48
N HIS A 25 6.63 22.05 3.39
CA HIS A 25 5.19 22.21 3.63
C HIS A 25 4.85 23.15 4.79
N ASP A 26 5.73 23.32 5.78
CA ASP A 26 5.53 24.27 6.88
C ASP A 26 5.50 25.75 6.45
N LYS A 27 5.98 26.07 5.27
CA LYS A 27 5.99 27.45 4.78
C LYS A 27 4.67 27.96 4.20
N LYS A 28 3.58 27.17 4.16
CA LYS A 28 2.38 27.56 3.41
C LYS A 28 1.02 27.38 4.10
N ILE A 29 0.96 27.02 5.35
CA ILE A 29 -0.31 27.03 6.09
C ILE A 29 -0.17 27.96 7.32
N LYS A 30 -0.05 29.27 7.04
CA LYS A 30 -0.33 30.26 8.07
C LYS A 30 -1.83 30.21 8.36
N GLY A 31 -2.20 29.65 9.51
CA GLY A 31 -3.55 29.75 10.06
C GLY A 31 -4.24 28.45 10.46
N VAL A 32 -3.64 27.29 10.27
CA VAL A 32 -4.20 26.05 10.83
C VAL A 32 -3.36 25.59 12.02
N SER A 33 -3.77 26.00 13.20
CA SER A 33 -3.31 25.42 14.45
C SER A 33 -4.01 24.07 14.60
N PHE A 34 -3.27 22.97 14.54
CA PHE A 34 -3.78 21.67 14.97
C PHE A 34 -3.83 21.62 16.51
N MET A 35 -4.59 22.51 17.11
CA MET A 35 -5.01 22.34 18.49
C MET A 35 -6.29 21.52 18.48
N SER A 36 -6.27 20.31 18.99
CA SER A 36 -7.49 19.56 19.28
C SER A 36 -8.23 20.32 20.39
N HIS A 37 -9.20 21.13 20.01
CA HIS A 37 -10.13 21.72 20.98
C HIS A 37 -11.47 20.98 20.87
N GLU A 38 -12.18 20.93 21.96
CA GLU A 38 -13.53 20.39 22.01
C GLU A 38 -14.46 21.29 21.21
N LEU A 39 -15.28 20.69 20.34
CA LEU A 39 -16.28 21.43 19.59
C LEU A 39 -17.37 21.95 20.53
N THR A 40 -17.57 23.25 20.53
CA THR A 40 -18.64 23.88 21.31
C THR A 40 -19.96 23.81 20.58
N LEU A 41 -21.08 23.88 21.32
CA LEU A 41 -22.43 23.93 20.72
C LEU A 41 -22.58 25.15 19.81
N GLN A 42 -21.94 26.28 20.16
CA GLN A 42 -21.96 27.50 19.36
C GLN A 42 -21.29 27.30 17.98
N GLU A 43 -20.15 26.59 17.93
CA GLU A 43 -19.48 26.25 16.66
C GLU A 43 -20.33 25.29 15.81
N ILE A 44 -21.00 24.33 16.44
CA ILE A 44 -21.92 23.42 15.77
C ILE A 44 -23.09 24.19 15.14
N ASP A 45 -23.65 25.14 15.86
CA ASP A 45 -24.75 25.97 15.35
C ASP A 45 -24.27 26.91 14.23
N GLN A 46 -23.05 27.41 14.30
CA GLN A 46 -22.44 28.18 13.22
C GLN A 46 -22.24 27.31 11.98
N PHE A 47 -21.70 26.10 12.09
CA PHE A 47 -21.55 25.18 10.97
C PHE A 47 -22.89 24.81 10.34
N ARG A 48 -23.93 24.62 11.15
CA ARG A 48 -25.29 24.38 10.67
C ARG A 48 -25.82 25.55 9.87
N SER A 49 -25.63 26.78 10.37
CA SER A 49 -26.04 28.00 9.68
C SER A 49 -25.28 28.20 8.35
N ASP A 50 -23.98 27.95 8.35
CA ASP A 50 -23.13 28.08 7.15
C ASP A 50 -23.47 27.02 6.09
N PHE A 51 -23.90 25.85 6.55
CA PHE A 51 -24.35 24.76 5.67
C PHE A 51 -25.75 25.01 5.09
N ASP A 52 -26.61 25.74 5.79
CA ASP A 52 -28.04 25.92 5.42
C ASP A 52 -28.23 26.91 4.27
N ASN A 53 -27.77 26.49 3.09
CA ASN A 53 -28.01 27.20 1.83
C ASN A 53 -28.51 26.22 0.75
N SER A 54 -29.20 26.75 -0.26
CA SER A 54 -29.84 25.94 -1.30
C SER A 54 -28.87 25.03 -2.05
N ARG A 55 -27.63 25.48 -2.29
CA ARG A 55 -26.61 24.71 -2.99
C ARG A 55 -26.17 23.50 -2.14
N ASN A 56 -25.81 23.73 -0.89
CA ASN A 56 -25.36 22.67 0.01
C ASN A 56 -26.47 21.65 0.27
N GLN A 57 -27.70 22.08 0.39
CA GLN A 57 -28.85 21.20 0.54
C GLN A 57 -29.08 20.30 -0.68
N VAL A 58 -28.92 20.82 -1.90
CA VAL A 58 -29.02 20.01 -3.12
C VAL A 58 -27.90 18.98 -3.18
N VAL A 59 -26.64 19.39 -2.93
CA VAL A 59 -25.48 18.50 -2.92
C VAL A 59 -25.63 17.41 -1.84
N SER A 60 -26.07 17.79 -0.65
CA SER A 60 -26.32 16.83 0.45
C SER A 60 -27.35 15.78 0.07
N ARG A 61 -28.50 16.22 -0.49
CA ARG A 61 -29.54 15.27 -0.94
C ARG A 61 -29.04 14.35 -2.05
N ALA A 62 -28.28 14.85 -2.99
CA ALA A 62 -27.68 14.04 -4.04
C ALA A 62 -26.70 13.00 -3.45
N ALA A 63 -25.83 13.43 -2.55
CA ALA A 63 -24.88 12.55 -1.87
C ALA A 63 -25.58 11.48 -1.01
N MET A 64 -26.66 11.85 -0.29
CA MET A 64 -27.44 10.89 0.50
C MET A 64 -28.16 9.86 -0.36
N ARG A 65 -28.59 10.24 -1.56
CA ARG A 65 -29.34 9.36 -2.46
C ARG A 65 -28.45 8.40 -3.26
N SER A 66 -27.35 8.88 -3.79
CA SER A 66 -26.50 8.15 -4.75
C SER A 66 -25.07 7.89 -4.26
N GLY A 67 -24.74 8.32 -3.05
CA GLY A 67 -23.38 8.25 -2.51
C GLY A 67 -22.50 9.45 -2.91
N VAL A 68 -21.46 9.70 -2.12
CA VAL A 68 -20.58 10.87 -2.30
C VAL A 68 -19.83 10.82 -3.64
N LEU A 69 -19.35 9.65 -4.05
CA LEU A 69 -18.59 9.48 -5.28
C LEU A 69 -19.42 9.81 -6.52
N GLU A 70 -20.63 9.25 -6.62
CA GLU A 70 -21.55 9.54 -7.72
C GLU A 70 -22.01 11.00 -7.74
N ALA A 71 -22.32 11.56 -6.57
CA ALA A 71 -22.72 12.95 -6.46
C ALA A 71 -21.61 13.96 -6.81
N SER A 72 -20.35 13.57 -6.66
CA SER A 72 -19.16 14.37 -7.01
C SER A 72 -18.69 14.18 -8.45
N PHE A 73 -19.24 13.22 -9.19
CA PHE A 73 -18.86 12.95 -10.58
C PHE A 73 -19.08 14.17 -11.46
N ASN A 74 -18.02 14.59 -12.15
CA ASN A 74 -18.06 15.74 -13.05
C ASN A 74 -17.84 15.30 -14.51
N PRO A 75 -18.90 15.15 -15.31
CA PRO A 75 -18.78 14.69 -16.70
C PRO A 75 -17.96 15.63 -17.58
N ALA A 76 -17.88 16.95 -17.26
CA ALA A 76 -17.08 17.87 -18.02
C ALA A 76 -15.58 17.65 -17.85
N VAL A 77 -15.15 17.11 -16.69
CA VAL A 77 -13.75 16.69 -16.48
C VAL A 77 -13.47 15.39 -17.24
N THR A 78 -14.36 14.41 -17.15
CA THR A 78 -14.24 13.15 -17.87
C THR A 78 -14.09 13.34 -19.39
N ASN A 79 -14.87 14.25 -19.95
CA ASN A 79 -14.79 14.57 -21.40
C ASN A 79 -13.48 15.26 -21.82
N ARG A 80 -12.70 15.79 -20.88
CA ARG A 80 -11.36 16.36 -21.14
C ARG A 80 -10.24 15.35 -20.96
N LEU A 81 -10.50 14.23 -20.28
CA LEU A 81 -9.52 13.17 -20.14
C LEU A 81 -9.30 12.52 -21.51
N ASN A 82 -8.07 12.48 -21.92
CA ASN A 82 -7.66 11.83 -23.15
C ASN A 82 -6.85 10.61 -22.78
N ASP A 83 -7.37 9.41 -23.13
CA ASP A 83 -6.72 8.14 -22.85
C ASP A 83 -5.61 7.79 -23.87
N VAL A 84 -5.27 8.74 -24.75
CA VAL A 84 -4.17 8.57 -25.71
C VAL A 84 -2.85 8.95 -25.06
N PHE A 85 -1.96 7.97 -24.93
CA PHE A 85 -0.61 8.15 -24.39
C PHE A 85 0.41 8.27 -25.54
N SER A 86 1.43 9.12 -25.36
CA SER A 86 2.51 9.27 -26.33
C SER A 86 3.45 8.05 -26.38
N VAL A 87 3.45 7.23 -25.35
CA VAL A 87 4.24 6.00 -25.25
C VAL A 87 3.36 4.91 -24.66
N GLU A 88 3.19 3.83 -25.39
CA GLU A 88 2.58 2.59 -24.90
C GLU A 88 3.67 1.54 -24.70
N VAL A 89 3.59 0.85 -23.56
CA VAL A 89 4.47 -0.28 -23.26
C VAL A 89 3.70 -1.56 -23.55
N GLU A 90 4.16 -2.32 -24.56
CA GLU A 90 3.59 -3.61 -24.84
C GLU A 90 3.78 -4.55 -23.63
N THR A 91 2.69 -5.05 -23.12
CA THR A 91 2.68 -6.02 -22.01
C THR A 91 2.13 -7.35 -22.50
N ASP A 92 2.67 -8.44 -21.97
CA ASP A 92 2.09 -9.77 -22.15
C ASP A 92 0.75 -9.92 -21.40
N ASN A 93 0.22 -11.13 -21.32
CA ASN A 93 -1.02 -11.45 -20.64
C ASN A 93 -1.10 -10.83 -19.23
N VAL A 94 -2.28 -10.34 -18.90
CA VAL A 94 -2.59 -9.80 -17.57
C VAL A 94 -2.56 -10.93 -16.53
N THR A 95 -1.89 -10.68 -15.41
CA THR A 95 -1.89 -11.56 -14.25
C THR A 95 -2.95 -11.12 -13.25
N ASN A 96 -3.58 -12.07 -12.56
CA ASN A 96 -4.66 -11.80 -11.62
C ASN A 96 -4.25 -12.29 -10.21
N GLN A 97 -4.28 -11.40 -9.22
CA GLN A 97 -3.97 -11.73 -7.83
C GLN A 97 -5.10 -12.45 -7.09
N MET A 98 -6.27 -12.59 -7.72
CA MET A 98 -7.46 -13.18 -7.13
C MET A 98 -7.85 -12.50 -5.80
N GLN A 99 -8.23 -13.27 -4.77
CA GLN A 99 -8.61 -12.78 -3.43
C GLN A 99 -7.40 -12.79 -2.49
N SER A 100 -6.33 -12.05 -2.87
CA SER A 100 -5.11 -12.00 -2.07
C SER A 100 -4.56 -10.58 -1.98
N GLY A 101 -3.83 -10.25 -0.91
CA GLY A 101 -3.17 -8.96 -0.71
C GLY A 101 -1.81 -8.84 -1.39
N ARG A 102 -1.56 -9.59 -2.48
CA ARG A 102 -0.24 -9.69 -3.14
C ARG A 102 -0.01 -8.70 -4.28
N CYS A 103 -0.81 -7.64 -4.41
CA CYS A 103 -0.68 -6.66 -5.51
C CYS A 103 0.76 -6.13 -5.66
N TRP A 104 1.47 -5.93 -4.58
CA TRP A 104 2.86 -5.47 -4.54
C TRP A 104 3.84 -6.49 -5.17
N LEU A 105 3.62 -7.80 -4.98
CA LEU A 105 4.41 -8.85 -5.66
C LEU A 105 4.06 -8.93 -7.15
N PHE A 106 2.76 -8.90 -7.49
CA PHE A 106 2.32 -8.91 -8.88
C PHE A 106 2.89 -7.73 -9.66
N ALA A 107 2.83 -6.52 -9.11
CA ALA A 107 3.40 -5.33 -9.75
C ALA A 107 4.91 -5.47 -9.98
N THR A 108 5.66 -5.89 -8.96
CA THR A 108 7.12 -6.07 -9.04
C THR A 108 7.50 -7.14 -10.05
N LEU A 109 6.88 -8.33 -9.97
CA LEU A 109 7.23 -9.44 -10.86
C LEU A 109 6.80 -9.19 -12.30
N ASN A 110 5.72 -8.44 -12.54
CA ASN A 110 5.33 -8.01 -13.88
C ASN A 110 6.35 -7.05 -14.51
N THR A 111 6.92 -6.13 -13.72
CA THR A 111 8.01 -5.26 -14.19
C THR A 111 9.25 -6.08 -14.58
N LEU A 112 9.67 -7.00 -13.71
CA LEU A 112 10.81 -7.89 -14.00
C LEU A 112 10.54 -8.79 -15.21
N ARG A 113 9.32 -9.31 -15.36
CA ARG A 113 8.89 -10.10 -16.49
C ARG A 113 9.01 -9.32 -17.80
N HIS A 114 8.56 -8.06 -17.83
CA HIS A 114 8.67 -7.19 -18.99
C HIS A 114 10.13 -7.01 -19.40
N ASP A 115 11.01 -6.65 -18.47
CA ASP A 115 12.43 -6.41 -18.73
C ASP A 115 13.13 -7.68 -19.20
N PHE A 116 12.83 -8.81 -18.58
CA PHE A 116 13.35 -10.12 -19.00
C PHE A 116 12.85 -10.50 -20.40
N GLY A 117 11.55 -10.35 -20.67
CA GLY A 117 10.95 -10.63 -21.96
C GLY A 117 11.57 -9.81 -23.09
N LYS A 118 11.80 -8.52 -22.85
CA LYS A 118 12.48 -7.62 -23.78
C LYS A 118 13.93 -8.04 -24.04
N LYS A 119 14.68 -8.33 -22.97
CA LYS A 119 16.11 -8.70 -23.07
C LYS A 119 16.33 -10.03 -23.78
N TYR A 120 15.52 -11.03 -23.47
CA TYR A 120 15.70 -12.41 -23.97
C TYR A 120 14.72 -12.78 -25.08
N LYS A 121 13.89 -11.84 -25.55
CA LYS A 121 12.83 -12.07 -26.55
C LYS A 121 11.89 -13.22 -26.18
N ALA A 122 11.69 -13.40 -24.87
CA ALA A 122 10.78 -14.41 -24.32
C ALA A 122 9.35 -13.86 -24.29
N LYS A 123 8.40 -14.63 -24.84
CA LYS A 123 6.97 -14.27 -24.86
C LYS A 123 6.16 -15.29 -24.05
N ASN A 124 5.04 -14.85 -23.52
CA ASN A 124 4.04 -15.71 -22.87
C ASN A 124 4.60 -16.50 -21.65
N PHE A 125 5.55 -15.95 -20.93
CA PHE A 125 6.00 -16.54 -19.67
C PHE A 125 5.53 -15.69 -18.49
N THR A 126 5.41 -16.34 -17.34
CA THR A 126 5.05 -15.68 -16.08
C THR A 126 6.01 -16.12 -14.98
N LEU A 127 6.33 -15.18 -14.09
CA LEU A 127 7.08 -15.46 -12.86
C LEU A 127 6.10 -15.90 -11.77
N SER A 128 6.57 -16.79 -10.88
CA SER A 128 5.75 -17.32 -9.80
C SER A 128 5.60 -16.33 -8.66
N GLN A 129 4.42 -15.78 -8.47
CA GLN A 129 4.08 -14.98 -7.30
C GLN A 129 3.97 -15.86 -6.05
N ALA A 130 3.51 -17.11 -6.20
CA ALA A 130 3.44 -18.09 -5.11
C ALA A 130 4.80 -18.34 -4.47
N TYR A 131 5.87 -18.42 -5.28
CA TYR A 131 7.23 -18.62 -4.80
C TYR A 131 7.72 -17.48 -3.90
N ASN A 132 7.62 -16.23 -4.37
CA ASN A 132 8.05 -15.10 -3.57
C ASN A 132 7.13 -14.85 -2.36
N PHE A 133 5.86 -15.16 -2.49
CA PHE A 133 4.92 -15.08 -1.37
C PHE A 133 5.22 -16.13 -0.28
N PHE A 134 5.61 -17.35 -0.64
CA PHE A 134 6.07 -18.35 0.32
C PHE A 134 7.26 -17.81 1.14
N TRP A 135 8.26 -17.24 0.50
CA TRP A 135 9.40 -16.69 1.20
C TRP A 135 9.05 -15.45 2.03
N ASP A 136 8.12 -14.63 1.59
CA ASP A 136 7.57 -13.54 2.38
C ASP A 136 6.95 -14.03 3.70
N LYS A 137 6.15 -15.10 3.64
CA LYS A 137 5.57 -15.68 4.85
C LYS A 137 6.62 -16.27 5.79
N ILE A 138 7.65 -16.92 5.28
CA ILE A 138 8.77 -17.42 6.09
C ILE A 138 9.51 -16.27 6.78
N GLU A 139 9.84 -15.20 6.05
CA GLU A 139 10.52 -14.04 6.63
C GLU A 139 9.67 -13.33 7.68
N ARG A 140 8.40 -13.16 7.44
CA ARG A 140 7.46 -12.57 8.41
C ARG A 140 7.33 -13.44 9.66
N ALA A 141 7.22 -14.75 9.50
CA ALA A 141 7.16 -15.67 10.61
C ALA A 141 8.44 -15.59 11.45
N ASN A 142 9.61 -15.52 10.80
CA ASN A 142 10.89 -15.39 11.50
C ASN A 142 10.95 -14.07 12.32
N ILE A 143 10.59 -12.95 11.71
CA ILE A 143 10.54 -11.65 12.39
C ILE A 143 9.53 -11.67 13.56
N PHE A 144 8.37 -12.31 13.35
CA PHE A 144 7.35 -12.43 14.37
C PHE A 144 7.85 -13.24 15.58
N TYR A 145 8.46 -14.39 15.34
CA TYR A 145 8.98 -15.23 16.43
C TYR A 145 10.11 -14.53 17.20
N ASP A 146 11.04 -13.88 16.52
CA ASP A 146 12.08 -13.08 17.16
C ASP A 146 11.47 -11.98 18.04
N ALA A 147 10.49 -11.23 17.51
CA ALA A 147 9.81 -10.18 18.26
C ALA A 147 9.03 -10.68 19.47
N ILE A 148 8.38 -11.86 19.38
CA ILE A 148 7.67 -12.49 20.53
C ILE A 148 8.67 -13.00 21.57
N ILE A 149 9.77 -13.63 21.16
CA ILE A 149 10.83 -14.08 22.08
C ILE A 149 11.43 -12.89 22.82
N ASP A 150 11.77 -11.80 22.11
CA ASP A 150 12.34 -10.58 22.69
C ASP A 150 11.38 -9.84 23.64
N SER A 151 10.08 -10.13 23.54
CA SER A 151 9.05 -9.55 24.40
C SER A 151 8.43 -10.52 25.39
N ALA A 152 9.04 -11.68 25.60
CA ALA A 152 8.50 -12.76 26.44
C ALA A 152 8.35 -12.38 27.94
N ASP A 153 9.07 -11.36 28.39
CA ASP A 153 8.97 -10.79 29.74
C ASP A 153 7.78 -9.82 29.91
N LYS A 154 7.10 -9.45 28.80
CA LYS A 154 5.99 -8.49 28.82
C LYS A 154 4.65 -9.20 28.95
N PRO A 155 3.66 -8.57 29.61
CA PRO A 155 2.32 -9.12 29.67
C PRO A 155 1.63 -9.12 28.29
N LEU A 156 0.69 -10.04 28.07
CA LEU A 156 -0.04 -10.19 26.80
C LEU A 156 -0.85 -8.94 26.39
N ASP A 157 -1.20 -8.10 27.35
CA ASP A 157 -1.91 -6.86 27.12
C ASP A 157 -0.98 -5.65 26.84
N ASP A 158 0.34 -5.87 26.88
CA ASP A 158 1.31 -4.84 26.50
C ASP A 158 1.05 -4.38 25.05
N ARG A 159 1.17 -3.07 24.83
CA ARG A 159 0.91 -2.45 23.55
C ARG A 159 1.80 -2.99 22.41
N THR A 160 3.06 -3.29 22.72
CA THR A 160 4.04 -3.80 21.75
C THR A 160 3.71 -5.23 21.36
N VAL A 161 3.37 -6.09 22.34
CA VAL A 161 2.97 -7.48 22.11
C VAL A 161 1.70 -7.53 21.26
N LYS A 162 0.69 -6.71 21.57
CA LYS A 162 -0.53 -6.60 20.76
C LYS A 162 -0.25 -6.15 19.33
N ALA A 163 0.70 -5.22 19.14
CA ALA A 163 1.08 -4.77 17.81
C ALA A 163 1.72 -5.90 16.98
N TYR A 164 2.60 -6.70 17.58
CA TYR A 164 3.19 -7.87 16.92
C TYR A 164 2.16 -8.92 16.54
N MET A 165 1.24 -9.23 17.45
CA MET A 165 0.15 -10.19 17.19
C MET A 165 -0.75 -9.77 16.03
N ASN A 166 -1.03 -8.47 15.90
CA ASN A 166 -1.83 -7.96 14.79
C ASN A 166 -1.09 -7.95 13.44
N PHE A 167 0.25 -7.92 13.46
CA PHE A 167 1.06 -7.84 12.24
C PHE A 167 1.32 -9.22 11.61
N ALA A 168 1.25 -10.30 12.38
CA ALA A 168 1.67 -11.64 11.96
C ALA A 168 0.96 -12.16 10.70
N GLY A 169 -0.33 -11.82 10.51
CA GLY A 169 -1.16 -12.34 9.41
C GLY A 169 -1.19 -11.48 8.13
N ALA A 170 -0.58 -10.29 8.13
CA ALA A 170 -0.66 -9.38 6.98
C ALA A 170 0.00 -9.95 5.72
N ASP A 171 -0.64 -9.83 4.55
CA ASP A 171 -0.11 -10.25 3.26
C ASP A 171 0.23 -9.07 2.31
N GLY A 172 -0.14 -7.86 2.70
CA GLY A 172 0.26 -6.63 2.01
C GLY A 172 1.76 -6.35 2.12
N GLY A 173 2.32 -5.58 1.20
CA GLY A 173 3.73 -5.23 1.20
C GLY A 173 4.06 -4.05 0.29
N GLN A 174 5.35 -3.75 0.20
CA GLN A 174 5.87 -2.62 -0.54
C GLN A 174 7.00 -3.05 -1.47
N TRP A 175 7.37 -2.17 -2.40
CA TRP A 175 8.48 -2.39 -3.34
C TRP A 175 9.78 -2.86 -2.67
N ALA A 176 10.19 -2.21 -1.57
CA ALA A 176 11.43 -2.57 -0.88
C ALA A 176 11.43 -4.02 -0.36
N MET A 177 10.26 -4.52 0.08
CA MET A 177 10.09 -5.90 0.52
C MET A 177 10.23 -6.86 -0.66
N ALA A 178 9.54 -6.59 -1.77
CA ALA A 178 9.64 -7.41 -2.98
C ALA A 178 11.08 -7.43 -3.52
N ALA A 179 11.75 -6.28 -3.58
CA ALA A 179 13.14 -6.19 -4.02
C ALA A 179 14.08 -6.98 -3.12
N SER A 180 13.87 -6.98 -1.80
CA SER A 180 14.66 -7.77 -0.84
C SER A 180 14.45 -9.26 -1.02
N LEU A 181 13.22 -9.72 -1.23
CA LEU A 181 12.89 -11.12 -1.51
C LEU A 181 13.53 -11.59 -2.81
N VAL A 182 13.39 -10.83 -3.88
CA VAL A 182 14.00 -11.15 -5.18
C VAL A 182 15.52 -11.19 -5.08
N LYS A 183 16.13 -10.25 -4.36
CA LYS A 183 17.58 -10.22 -4.15
C LYS A 183 18.08 -11.41 -3.34
N LYS A 184 17.32 -11.87 -2.34
CA LYS A 184 17.71 -12.96 -1.45
C LYS A 184 17.43 -14.34 -2.03
N TYR A 185 16.26 -14.53 -2.62
CA TYR A 185 15.72 -15.82 -3.05
C TYR A 185 15.62 -15.99 -4.57
N GLY A 186 15.75 -14.88 -5.32
CA GLY A 186 15.55 -14.90 -6.76
C GLY A 186 14.09 -14.97 -7.17
N VAL A 187 13.88 -15.38 -8.40
CA VAL A 187 12.58 -15.60 -9.02
C VAL A 187 12.58 -16.91 -9.81
N VAL A 188 11.43 -17.54 -9.89
CA VAL A 188 11.27 -18.77 -10.67
C VAL A 188 10.07 -18.63 -11.63
N PRO A 189 10.01 -19.39 -12.73
CA PRO A 189 8.83 -19.41 -13.59
C PRO A 189 7.63 -20.05 -12.86
N THR A 190 6.42 -19.67 -13.23
CA THR A 190 5.18 -20.21 -12.64
C THR A 190 5.09 -21.73 -12.73
N SER A 191 5.71 -22.34 -13.75
CA SER A 191 5.76 -23.80 -13.90
C SER A 191 6.55 -24.51 -12.79
N ALA A 192 7.49 -23.81 -12.15
CA ALA A 192 8.26 -24.37 -11.04
C ALA A 192 7.50 -24.34 -9.70
N MET A 193 6.66 -23.32 -9.49
CA MET A 193 5.77 -23.23 -8.32
C MET A 193 4.48 -22.53 -8.74
N PRO A 194 3.46 -23.30 -9.15
CA PRO A 194 2.18 -22.74 -9.58
C PRO A 194 1.37 -22.20 -8.40
N GLU A 195 0.36 -21.39 -8.73
CA GLU A 195 -0.60 -20.90 -7.72
C GLU A 195 -1.40 -22.07 -7.13
N SER A 196 -1.75 -21.94 -5.87
CA SER A 196 -2.60 -22.84 -5.12
C SER A 196 -3.90 -22.16 -4.70
N PHE A 197 -4.85 -22.92 -4.15
CA PHE A 197 -6.05 -22.33 -3.55
C PHE A 197 -5.68 -21.31 -2.47
N ASN A 198 -4.76 -21.67 -1.57
CA ASN A 198 -4.36 -20.80 -0.47
C ASN A 198 -3.64 -19.54 -0.92
N THR A 199 -2.81 -19.59 -1.97
CA THR A 199 -2.18 -18.40 -2.53
C THR A 199 -3.18 -17.48 -3.22
N ASN A 200 -4.25 -18.04 -3.78
CA ASN A 200 -5.32 -17.27 -4.40
C ASN A 200 -6.37 -16.73 -3.41
N HIS A 201 -6.40 -17.25 -2.16
CA HIS A 201 -7.37 -16.90 -1.13
C HIS A 201 -6.65 -16.74 0.21
N THR A 202 -5.95 -15.63 0.38
CA THR A 202 -5.02 -15.43 1.52
C THR A 202 -5.67 -15.00 2.83
N ALA A 203 -6.97 -14.71 2.84
CA ALA A 203 -7.67 -14.28 4.06
C ALA A 203 -7.72 -15.33 5.18
N GLY A 204 -7.43 -16.60 4.88
CA GLY A 204 -7.40 -17.70 5.83
C GLY A 204 -6.00 -18.21 6.21
N LEU A 205 -4.96 -17.48 5.78
CA LEU A 205 -3.56 -17.80 6.08
C LEU A 205 -3.07 -17.02 7.35
#